data_ca4c0d01140eccc2614ca42b8260ca73
#
_entry.id   ca4c0d01140eccc2614ca42b8260ca73
#
_cell.length_a   1.000
_cell.length_b   1.000
_cell.length_c   1.000
_cell.angle_alpha   90.00
_cell.angle_beta   90.00
_cell.angle_gamma   90.00
#
_symmetry.space_group_name_H-M   'P 1'
#
loop_
_entity.id
_entity.type
_entity.pdbx_description
1 polymer ?
#
loop_
_entity_poly.entity_id
_entity_poly.type
_entity_poly.pdbx_seq_one_letter_code
_entity_poly.pdbx_strand_id
1 'polypeptide(L)'
;MHICIYEDSGCNNLLPMVYMRPVYDLFCGIVTLQEKLIRNFPKASITLHTRSVLESVVRDRYPDCLVNDFPAELKEIVFINGRTLLSSETALNKLGKNQSFTINNKVVAARVSGDQLSTIIKKVQNGITFDLDETTIEKQKIDGVLVEYIWDLIQANS
;
A
#
# COMPACT_ATOMS: atom_id res chain seq x y z
N MET A 1 -1.77 2.23 -15.73
CA MET A 1 -2.31 1.80 -14.42
C MET A 1 -1.67 2.67 -13.36
N HIS A 2 -2.44 3.19 -12.41
CA HIS A 2 -1.95 3.96 -11.28
C HIS A 2 -2.06 3.12 -10.01
N ILE A 3 -1.02 3.13 -9.18
CA ILE A 3 -0.94 2.35 -7.94
C ILE A 3 -0.66 3.31 -6.78
N CYS A 4 -1.35 3.13 -5.67
CA CYS A 4 -1.04 3.79 -4.41
C CYS A 4 -0.57 2.75 -3.39
N ILE A 5 0.67 2.86 -2.95
CA ILE A 5 1.18 2.09 -1.81
C ILE A 5 0.88 2.90 -0.56
N TYR A 6 0.09 2.35 0.37
CA TYR A 6 -0.44 3.10 1.50
C TYR A 6 -0.06 2.53 2.86
N GLU A 7 -0.01 3.41 3.87
CA GLU A 7 0.10 3.04 5.28
C GLU A 7 -1.28 2.94 5.92
N ASP A 8 -1.56 1.80 6.53
CA ASP A 8 -2.75 1.56 7.34
C ASP A 8 -2.48 1.78 8.85
N SER A 9 -3.51 1.62 9.68
CA SER A 9 -3.41 1.76 11.13
C SER A 9 -2.43 0.75 11.76
N GLY A 10 -2.21 -0.40 11.11
CA GLY A 10 -1.28 -1.43 11.56
C GLY A 10 0.20 -1.03 11.56
N CYS A 11 0.54 0.11 10.95
CA CYS A 11 1.91 0.65 11.04
C CYS A 11 2.38 0.85 12.48
N ASN A 12 1.46 1.12 13.41
CA ASN A 12 1.79 1.33 14.82
C ASN A 12 2.38 0.11 15.51
N ASN A 13 2.06 -1.11 15.05
CA ASN A 13 2.61 -2.35 15.59
C ASN A 13 4.09 -2.55 15.23
N LEU A 14 4.60 -1.78 14.27
CA LEU A 14 5.98 -1.85 13.78
C LEU A 14 6.89 -0.77 14.39
N LEU A 15 6.39 -0.02 15.36
CA LEU A 15 7.21 0.89 16.15
C LEU A 15 8.24 0.10 16.97
N PRO A 16 9.46 0.62 17.17
CA PRO A 16 9.95 1.95 16.73
C PRO A 16 10.52 1.99 15.31
N MET A 17 10.54 0.87 14.57
CA MET A 17 11.20 0.75 13.26
C MET A 17 10.65 1.74 12.22
N VAL A 18 9.37 2.10 12.33
CA VAL A 18 8.66 3.01 11.41
C VAL A 18 8.58 4.45 11.91
N TYR A 19 9.37 4.81 12.95
CA TYR A 19 9.31 6.17 13.51
C TYR A 19 9.73 7.23 12.49
N MET A 20 10.84 6.98 11.78
CA MET A 20 11.46 7.91 10.82
C MET A 20 11.34 7.46 9.36
N ARG A 21 10.49 6.48 9.08
CA ARG A 21 10.26 5.96 7.73
C ARG A 21 8.87 5.35 7.61
N PRO A 22 8.27 5.32 6.41
CA PRO A 22 7.02 4.59 6.19
C PRO A 22 7.24 3.08 6.26
N VAL A 23 6.15 2.33 6.46
CA VAL A 23 6.21 0.86 6.59
C VAL A 23 6.79 0.17 5.36
N TYR A 24 6.52 0.69 4.17
CA TYR A 24 6.99 0.11 2.92
C TYR A 24 8.50 0.30 2.68
N ASP A 25 9.18 1.14 3.48
CA ASP A 25 10.64 1.30 3.50
C ASP A 25 11.34 0.28 4.41
N LEU A 26 10.60 -0.59 5.07
CA LEU A 26 11.19 -1.67 5.85
C LEU A 26 11.80 -2.71 4.92
N PHE A 27 13.00 -3.16 5.27
CA PHE A 27 13.70 -4.22 4.53
C PHE A 27 13.09 -5.59 4.86
N CYS A 28 12.89 -6.37 3.80
CA CYS A 28 12.60 -7.79 3.87
C CYS A 28 13.59 -8.50 2.93
N GLY A 29 14.69 -9.01 3.48
CA GLY A 29 15.85 -9.41 2.72
C GLY A 29 16.71 -8.23 2.31
N ILE A 30 17.17 -8.23 1.05
CA ILE A 30 18.06 -7.21 0.50
C ILE A 30 17.35 -6.00 -0.11
N VAL A 31 16.02 -6.02 -0.16
CA VAL A 31 15.20 -4.95 -0.74
C VAL A 31 14.07 -4.56 0.21
N THR A 32 13.51 -3.37 0.02
CA THR A 32 12.36 -2.89 0.79
C THR A 32 11.07 -3.57 0.36
N LEU A 33 10.03 -3.48 1.20
CA LEU A 33 8.69 -3.95 0.86
C LEU A 33 8.16 -3.25 -0.39
N GLN A 34 8.39 -1.93 -0.50
CA GLN A 34 8.03 -1.13 -1.66
C GLN A 34 8.71 -1.63 -2.94
N GLU A 35 10.02 -1.88 -2.90
CA GLU A 35 10.77 -2.38 -4.06
C GLU A 35 10.23 -3.73 -4.54
N LYS A 36 9.84 -4.63 -3.62
CA LYS A 36 9.19 -5.90 -3.98
C LYS A 36 7.86 -5.66 -4.70
N LEU A 37 7.06 -4.71 -4.23
CA LEU A 37 5.77 -4.39 -4.84
C LEU A 37 5.94 -3.75 -6.22
N ILE A 38 6.83 -2.75 -6.36
CA ILE A 38 7.01 -1.98 -7.60
C ILE A 38 7.60 -2.84 -8.73
N ARG A 39 8.48 -3.78 -8.42
CA ARG A 39 9.06 -4.71 -9.43
C ARG A 39 7.98 -5.45 -10.22
N ASN A 40 6.83 -5.68 -9.63
CA ASN A 40 5.71 -6.35 -10.29
C ASN A 40 4.96 -5.44 -11.26
N PHE A 41 5.22 -4.12 -11.21
CA PHE A 41 4.49 -3.12 -11.99
C PHE A 41 5.40 -2.08 -12.65
N PRO A 42 6.35 -2.49 -13.50
CA PRO A 42 7.40 -1.61 -14.03
C PRO A 42 6.88 -0.45 -14.90
N LYS A 43 5.61 -0.50 -15.32
CA LYS A 43 4.96 0.53 -16.14
C LYS A 43 3.86 1.30 -15.40
N ALA A 44 3.71 1.09 -14.10
CA ALA A 44 2.71 1.80 -13.32
C ALA A 44 3.22 3.16 -12.85
N SER A 45 2.35 4.16 -12.83
CA SER A 45 2.58 5.39 -12.08
C SER A 45 2.33 5.13 -10.60
N ILE A 46 3.18 5.64 -9.74
CA ILE A 46 3.15 5.34 -8.30
C ILE A 46 2.82 6.59 -7.50
N THR A 47 1.85 6.46 -6.60
CA THR A 47 1.66 7.35 -5.46
C THR A 47 2.09 6.62 -4.19
N LEU A 48 2.84 7.29 -3.34
CA LEU A 48 3.21 6.84 -2.01
C LEU A 48 2.38 7.60 -0.99
N HIS A 49 1.55 6.88 -0.23
CA HIS A 49 0.85 7.47 0.90
C HIS A 49 1.66 7.26 2.18
N THR A 50 1.84 8.33 2.93
CA THR A 50 2.53 8.29 4.21
C THR A 50 1.89 9.23 5.22
N ARG A 51 2.16 9.00 6.50
CA ARG A 51 1.78 9.91 7.59
C ARG A 51 2.36 11.31 7.32
N SER A 52 1.58 12.34 7.61
CA SER A 52 1.93 13.74 7.30
C SER A 52 3.32 14.16 7.82
N VAL A 53 3.71 13.64 8.98
CA VAL A 53 5.04 13.92 9.60
C VAL A 53 6.22 13.39 8.77
N LEU A 54 6.00 12.43 7.89
CA LEU A 54 7.03 11.83 7.04
C LEU A 54 6.99 12.35 5.60
N GLU A 55 6.02 13.16 5.24
CA GLU A 55 5.77 13.54 3.85
C GLU A 55 6.97 14.19 3.18
N SER A 56 7.63 15.15 3.84
CA SER A 56 8.83 15.81 3.28
C SER A 56 9.97 14.83 3.06
N VAL A 57 10.21 13.92 4.01
CA VAL A 57 11.26 12.92 3.94
C VAL A 57 11.01 11.95 2.78
N VAL A 58 9.76 11.55 2.58
CA VAL A 58 9.38 10.64 1.49
C VAL A 58 9.49 11.33 0.13
N ARG A 59 9.08 12.60 0.03
CA ARG A 59 9.25 13.40 -1.21
C ARG A 59 10.71 13.52 -1.62
N ASP A 60 11.58 13.81 -0.67
CA ASP A 60 13.02 13.94 -0.93
C ASP A 60 13.64 12.60 -1.37
N ARG A 61 13.18 11.49 -0.78
CA ARG A 61 13.71 10.15 -1.08
C ARG A 61 13.20 9.59 -2.41
N TYR A 62 11.98 9.92 -2.80
CA TYR A 62 11.29 9.38 -3.98
C TYR A 62 10.80 10.50 -4.90
N PRO A 63 11.71 11.27 -5.53
CA PRO A 63 11.35 12.43 -6.35
C PRO A 63 10.51 12.10 -7.58
N ASP A 64 10.57 10.84 -8.04
CA ASP A 64 9.82 10.36 -9.21
C ASP A 64 8.41 9.86 -8.85
N CYS A 65 8.05 9.85 -7.57
CA CYS A 65 6.74 9.42 -7.09
C CYS A 65 5.90 10.63 -6.62
N LEU A 66 4.59 10.54 -6.81
CA LEU A 66 3.67 11.41 -6.10
C LEU A 66 3.60 10.97 -4.63
N VAL A 67 3.57 11.93 -3.71
CA VAL A 67 3.48 11.64 -2.26
C VAL A 67 2.25 12.35 -1.70
N ASN A 68 1.34 11.58 -1.14
CA ASN A 68 0.04 12.04 -0.62
C ASN A 68 -0.76 12.84 -1.65
N ASP A 69 -0.54 12.58 -2.94
CA ASP A 69 -1.19 13.28 -4.03
C ASP A 69 -1.48 12.35 -5.22
N PHE A 70 -2.38 12.78 -6.10
CA PHE A 70 -2.82 12.00 -7.26
C PHE A 70 -2.92 12.86 -8.53
N PRO A 71 -2.82 12.23 -9.72
CA PRO A 71 -3.13 12.91 -10.97
C PRO A 71 -4.57 13.44 -10.99
N ALA A 72 -4.78 14.63 -11.56
CA ALA A 72 -6.08 15.30 -11.57
C ALA A 72 -7.21 14.51 -12.28
N GLU A 73 -6.88 13.67 -13.27
CA GLU A 73 -7.85 12.93 -14.07
C GLU A 73 -7.91 11.43 -13.73
N LEU A 74 -7.66 11.09 -12.48
CA LEU A 74 -7.63 9.71 -12.05
C LEU A 74 -9.06 9.12 -11.97
N LYS A 75 -9.34 8.11 -12.81
CA LYS A 75 -10.65 7.42 -12.85
C LYS A 75 -10.66 6.12 -12.04
N GLU A 76 -9.50 5.50 -11.90
CA GLU A 76 -9.34 4.21 -11.25
C GLU A 76 -7.92 4.10 -10.66
N ILE A 77 -7.80 3.47 -9.52
CA ILE A 77 -6.52 3.22 -8.85
C ILE A 77 -6.50 1.85 -8.17
N VAL A 78 -5.32 1.27 -8.09
CA VAL A 78 -5.06 0.09 -7.25
C VAL A 78 -4.34 0.54 -5.99
N PHE A 79 -5.00 0.42 -4.85
CA PHE A 79 -4.39 0.57 -3.54
C PHE A 79 -3.71 -0.72 -3.13
N ILE A 80 -2.50 -0.65 -2.60
CA ILE A 80 -1.76 -1.80 -2.06
C ILE A 80 -1.24 -1.41 -0.68
N ASN A 81 -1.56 -2.22 0.33
CA ASN A 81 -1.04 -2.01 1.67
C ASN A 81 0.47 -2.21 1.68
N GLY A 82 1.20 -1.21 2.16
CA GLY A 82 2.67 -1.18 2.18
C GLY A 82 3.33 -2.25 3.04
N ARG A 83 2.55 -2.96 3.86
CA ARG A 83 3.01 -4.08 4.71
C ARG A 83 2.82 -5.46 4.05
N THR A 84 2.41 -5.49 2.77
CA THR A 84 2.05 -6.74 2.10
C THR A 84 3.23 -7.38 1.39
N LEU A 85 3.40 -8.69 1.57
CA LEU A 85 4.25 -9.57 0.79
C LEU A 85 3.36 -10.56 0.04
N LEU A 86 3.28 -10.41 -1.27
CA LEU A 86 2.48 -11.28 -2.12
C LEU A 86 3.27 -12.51 -2.53
N SER A 87 2.63 -13.70 -2.43
CA SER A 87 3.23 -14.96 -2.86
C SER A 87 3.29 -15.10 -4.38
N SER A 88 2.47 -14.34 -5.11
CA SER A 88 2.38 -14.38 -6.56
C SER A 88 2.12 -13.00 -7.14
N GLU A 89 3.00 -12.57 -8.06
CA GLU A 89 2.87 -11.33 -8.81
C GLU A 89 1.58 -11.26 -9.65
N THR A 90 1.11 -12.41 -10.11
CA THR A 90 -0.09 -12.52 -10.96
C THR A 90 -1.40 -12.27 -10.21
N ALA A 91 -1.40 -12.30 -8.88
CA ALA A 91 -2.62 -12.11 -8.10
C ALA A 91 -3.22 -10.72 -8.36
N LEU A 92 -2.42 -9.66 -8.28
CA LEU A 92 -2.92 -8.29 -8.45
C LEU A 92 -3.45 -8.00 -9.86
N ASN A 93 -2.96 -8.67 -10.88
CA ASN A 93 -3.46 -8.53 -12.26
C ASN A 93 -4.89 -9.09 -12.42
N LYS A 94 -5.32 -9.97 -11.51
CA LYS A 94 -6.66 -10.55 -11.49
C LYS A 94 -7.69 -9.71 -10.73
N LEU A 95 -7.25 -8.62 -10.10
CA LEU A 95 -8.12 -7.75 -9.31
C LEU A 95 -9.10 -7.00 -10.23
N GLY A 96 -10.36 -7.36 -10.16
CA GLY A 96 -11.45 -6.74 -10.90
C GLY A 96 -11.79 -5.33 -10.39
N LYS A 97 -12.64 -4.60 -11.13
CA LYS A 97 -13.12 -3.29 -10.71
C LYS A 97 -13.90 -3.40 -9.41
N ASN A 98 -13.64 -2.50 -8.47
CA ASN A 98 -14.27 -2.47 -7.15
C ASN A 98 -14.22 -3.83 -6.42
N GLN A 99 -13.08 -4.50 -6.56
CA GLN A 99 -12.76 -5.72 -5.82
C GLN A 99 -11.56 -5.49 -4.91
N SER A 100 -11.46 -6.30 -3.87
CA SER A 100 -10.35 -6.27 -2.93
C SER A 100 -9.82 -7.67 -2.63
N PHE A 101 -8.53 -7.73 -2.35
CA PHE A 101 -7.87 -8.92 -1.84
C PHE A 101 -7.65 -8.81 -0.34
N THR A 102 -7.83 -9.93 0.36
CA THR A 102 -7.64 -10.02 1.80
C THR A 102 -6.66 -11.11 2.19
N ILE A 103 -5.84 -10.81 3.20
CA ILE A 103 -5.00 -11.75 3.94
C ILE A 103 -5.40 -11.62 5.42
N ASN A 104 -5.68 -12.73 6.09
CA ASN A 104 -6.13 -12.74 7.48
C ASN A 104 -7.34 -11.81 7.75
N ASN A 105 -8.27 -11.76 6.80
CA ASN A 105 -9.47 -10.90 6.81
C ASN A 105 -9.20 -9.37 6.74
N LYS A 106 -7.94 -8.95 6.56
CA LYS A 106 -7.58 -7.54 6.33
C LYS A 106 -7.39 -7.27 4.83
N VAL A 107 -7.88 -6.14 4.35
CA VAL A 107 -7.70 -5.74 2.95
C VAL A 107 -6.24 -5.36 2.71
N VAL A 108 -5.62 -6.07 1.78
CA VAL A 108 -4.21 -5.84 1.40
C VAL A 108 -4.06 -5.19 0.04
N ALA A 109 -5.06 -5.32 -0.82
CA ALA A 109 -5.12 -4.60 -2.09
C ALA A 109 -6.58 -4.37 -2.49
N ALA A 110 -6.86 -3.26 -3.16
CA ALA A 110 -8.18 -2.95 -3.68
C ALA A 110 -8.08 -2.11 -4.95
N ARG A 111 -8.90 -2.45 -5.95
CA ARG A 111 -9.09 -1.62 -7.14
C ARG A 111 -10.35 -0.79 -6.96
N VAL A 112 -10.18 0.52 -6.92
CA VAL A 112 -11.24 1.47 -6.56
C VAL A 112 -11.49 2.45 -7.70
N SER A 113 -12.76 2.75 -7.95
CA SER A 113 -13.21 3.72 -8.95
C SER A 113 -14.47 4.46 -8.48
N GLY A 114 -14.81 5.56 -9.16
CA GLY A 114 -16.04 6.32 -8.88
C GLY A 114 -16.05 7.03 -7.53
N ASP A 115 -17.23 7.10 -6.88
CA ASP A 115 -17.45 7.91 -5.67
C ASP A 115 -16.58 7.45 -4.47
N GLN A 116 -16.33 6.16 -4.36
CA GLN A 116 -15.46 5.61 -3.30
C GLN A 116 -14.04 6.13 -3.44
N LEU A 117 -13.54 6.27 -4.69
CA LEU A 117 -12.22 6.83 -4.95
C LEU A 117 -12.10 8.26 -4.42
N SER A 118 -13.08 9.10 -4.66
CA SER A 118 -13.09 10.50 -4.20
C SER A 118 -12.99 10.62 -2.68
N THR A 119 -13.61 9.71 -1.95
CA THR A 119 -13.57 9.66 -0.49
C THR A 119 -12.19 9.25 0.03
N ILE A 120 -11.57 8.24 -0.61
CA ILE A 120 -10.26 7.74 -0.21
C ILE A 120 -9.16 8.76 -0.55
N ILE A 121 -9.24 9.41 -1.70
CA ILE A 121 -8.28 10.46 -2.11
C ILE A 121 -8.15 11.54 -1.04
N LYS A 122 -9.25 12.01 -0.47
CA LYS A 122 -9.22 13.02 0.61
C LYS A 122 -8.47 12.53 1.85
N LYS A 123 -8.62 11.25 2.23
CA LYS A 123 -7.87 10.66 3.35
C LYS A 123 -6.36 10.63 3.05
N VAL A 124 -6.00 10.21 1.85
CA VAL A 124 -4.59 10.15 1.40
C VAL A 124 -3.96 11.54 1.39
N GLN A 125 -4.61 12.53 0.82
CA GLN A 125 -4.10 13.91 0.73
C GLN A 125 -3.87 14.56 2.08
N ASN A 126 -4.61 14.14 3.11
CA ASN A 126 -4.40 14.60 4.48
C ASN A 126 -3.28 13.86 5.22
N GLY A 127 -2.62 12.88 4.62
CA GLY A 127 -1.56 12.08 5.24
C GLY A 127 -2.03 11.33 6.49
N ILE A 128 -3.29 10.88 6.50
CA ILE A 128 -3.90 10.12 7.59
C ILE A 128 -3.88 8.64 7.22
N THR A 129 -3.36 7.80 8.11
CA THR A 129 -3.46 6.34 7.94
C THR A 129 -4.92 5.91 7.84
N PHE A 130 -5.22 4.96 6.96
CA PHE A 130 -6.57 4.49 6.76
C PHE A 130 -6.62 2.99 6.46
N ASP A 131 -7.71 2.37 6.86
CA ASP A 131 -7.99 0.97 6.59
C ASP A 131 -9.05 0.87 5.48
N LEU A 132 -8.81 0.01 4.49
CA LEU A 132 -9.77 -0.27 3.42
C LEU A 132 -10.81 -1.33 3.82
N ASP A 133 -10.69 -1.89 5.03
CA ASP A 133 -11.61 -2.92 5.54
C ASP A 133 -13.05 -2.44 5.67
N GLU A 134 -13.23 -1.13 5.86
CA GLU A 134 -14.54 -0.48 6.00
C GLU A 134 -15.25 -0.25 4.65
N THR A 135 -14.59 -0.54 3.52
CA THR A 135 -15.18 -0.34 2.20
C THR A 135 -16.15 -1.47 1.85
N THR A 136 -17.23 -1.12 1.13
CA THR A 136 -18.25 -2.07 0.63
C THR A 136 -17.79 -2.81 -0.64
N ILE A 137 -16.49 -3.04 -0.79
CA ILE A 137 -15.88 -3.68 -1.96
C ILE A 137 -15.91 -5.20 -1.78
N GLU A 138 -16.20 -5.93 -2.86
CA GLU A 138 -16.18 -7.40 -2.87
C GLU A 138 -14.81 -7.91 -2.43
N LYS A 139 -14.79 -8.82 -1.45
CA LYS A 139 -13.56 -9.34 -0.83
C LYS A 139 -13.24 -10.75 -1.32
N GLN A 140 -12.02 -10.94 -1.81
CA GLN A 140 -11.47 -12.25 -2.20
C GLN A 140 -10.22 -12.54 -1.38
N LYS A 141 -10.11 -13.75 -0.83
CA LYS A 141 -8.90 -14.18 -0.12
C LYS A 141 -7.78 -14.53 -1.10
N ILE A 142 -6.56 -14.14 -0.74
CA ILE A 142 -5.34 -14.52 -1.47
C ILE A 142 -4.27 -15.03 -0.50
N ASP A 143 -3.30 -15.76 -1.05
CA ASP A 143 -2.11 -16.20 -0.32
C ASP A 143 -1.06 -15.08 -0.28
N GLY A 144 -0.45 -14.91 0.88
CA GLY A 144 0.57 -13.89 1.11
C GLY A 144 0.80 -13.66 2.59
N VAL A 145 1.68 -12.72 2.90
CA VAL A 145 1.97 -12.29 4.26
C VAL A 145 1.61 -10.82 4.41
N LEU A 146 0.80 -10.49 5.40
CA LEU A 146 0.65 -9.14 5.90
C LEU A 146 1.57 -9.01 7.11
N VAL A 147 2.57 -8.17 7.01
CA VAL A 147 3.52 -7.90 8.09
C VAL A 147 2.78 -7.14 9.21
N GLU A 148 2.50 -7.80 10.31
CA GLU A 148 1.83 -7.19 11.46
C GLU A 148 2.82 -6.79 12.55
N TYR A 149 3.91 -7.55 12.68
CA TYR A 149 4.96 -7.33 13.67
C TYR A 149 6.35 -7.47 13.06
N ILE A 150 7.36 -6.98 13.76
CA ILE A 150 8.76 -6.98 13.29
C ILE A 150 9.27 -8.39 12.98
N TRP A 151 8.88 -9.40 13.77
CA TRP A 151 9.30 -10.79 13.55
C TRP A 151 8.72 -11.43 12.27
N ASP A 152 7.63 -10.90 11.74
CA ASP A 152 7.08 -11.37 10.46
C ASP A 152 8.05 -11.09 9.31
N LEU A 153 8.80 -9.97 9.37
CA LEU A 153 9.86 -9.67 8.40
C LEU A 153 11.00 -10.69 8.45
N ILE A 154 11.32 -11.18 9.65
CA ILE A 154 12.36 -12.18 9.84
C ILE A 154 11.90 -13.53 9.26
N GLN A 155 10.68 -13.94 9.58
CA GLN A 155 10.09 -15.19 9.08
C GLN A 155 9.93 -15.19 7.55
N ALA A 156 9.57 -14.05 6.98
CA ALA A 156 9.42 -13.91 5.52
C ALA A 156 10.75 -13.88 4.74
N ASN A 157 11.89 -13.88 5.43
CA ASN A 157 13.24 -13.95 4.84
C ASN A 157 13.82 -15.37 4.80
N SER A 158 13.07 -16.35 5.27
CA SER A 158 13.52 -17.75 5.36
C SER A 158 13.39 -18.49 4.03
#